data_6a6c0d7497492b67b0ee5d2d63220f9e
#
_entry.id   6a6c0d7497492b67b0ee5d2d63220f9e
#
_cell.length_a   1.000
_cell.length_b   1.000
_cell.length_c   1.000
_cell.angle_alpha   90.00
_cell.angle_beta   90.00
_cell.angle_gamma   90.00
#
_symmetry.space_group_name_H-M   'P 1'
#
loop_
_entity.id
_entity.type
_entity.pdbx_description
1 polymer ?
#
loop_
_entity_poly.entity_id
_entity_poly.type
_entity_poly.pdbx_seq_one_letter_code
_entity_poly.pdbx_strand_id
1 'polypeptide(L)'
;MSRISYPTDLRTQARTRALCLALVAGLAAPAMAQDKTSFREHSGVLPDGTSWLIRVPANWNGRLLRDLDFASFIHVPGYAPRYDDLLARGYAFAGLARHPLRLWQYDPQREILNLETVQDTFTKLEREPDMVLQYGCSGGGLDSLASAEVYPDKIDGSVVLAAHTPVWIMNSFLDGWFAMKTLLGADFEAQGLGQASELTVVGLPNAGAGGDRNLDAIRAAWKSAIENAGKTSEGRARLALAFALGQWSPWLVEGTDLPDTADTAAMADMVLKSAMRNASNVGGTSRLLFENAASGQQLSSNESVDYAAFYANAAPAMKQLVEALYDEAGLDLQADIATINAEPRIAASDYALDFWAADGRTTTGELEVPAIRIHMLGDWAIPYSLMQGYEELVEQAGTTDLYRQALVQGTGHCEFMAAESSVIVEILADRVTTGIWPETTSGALNTAATALETGSVPRFIDHGDWRVDAYNRPWTPAQ
;
A
#
# COMPACT_ATOMS: atom_id res chain seq x y z
N MET A 1 -6.49 44.97 -31.72
CA MET A 1 -6.93 46.37 -31.56
C MET A 1 -8.03 46.40 -30.53
N SER A 2 -7.80 46.84 -29.36
CA SER A 2 -8.57 47.78 -28.53
C SER A 2 -7.98 47.81 -27.12
N ARG A 3 -7.40 48.94 -26.80
CA ARG A 3 -6.88 49.30 -25.49
C ARG A 3 -8.05 49.79 -24.63
N ILE A 4 -8.06 49.49 -23.34
CA ILE A 4 -8.78 50.26 -22.35
C ILE A 4 -7.85 50.56 -21.16
N SER A 5 -7.85 51.84 -20.81
CA SER A 5 -6.99 52.60 -19.95
C SER A 5 -7.41 52.56 -18.47
N TYR A 6 -6.43 52.77 -17.58
CA TYR A 6 -6.64 53.16 -16.19
C TYR A 6 -6.98 54.65 -16.04
N PRO A 7 -7.59 55.05 -14.94
CA PRO A 7 -7.29 56.34 -14.35
C PRO A 7 -6.77 56.26 -12.91
N THR A 8 -5.68 56.97 -12.72
CA THR A 8 -5.16 57.53 -11.47
C THR A 8 -6.03 58.70 -10.99
N ASP A 9 -6.27 58.82 -9.68
CA ASP A 9 -6.22 60.18 -9.08
C ASP A 9 -5.83 60.18 -7.58
N LEU A 10 -5.15 61.24 -7.23
CA LEU A 10 -4.43 61.52 -5.98
C LEU A 10 -5.12 62.61 -5.16
N ARG A 11 -4.76 62.70 -3.88
CA ARG A 11 -4.81 63.82 -2.89
C ARG A 11 -6.10 63.93 -2.08
N THR A 12 -6.06 64.19 -0.75
CA THR A 12 -5.37 65.26 0.01
C THR A 12 -5.46 65.03 1.53
N GLN A 13 -4.42 65.45 2.18
CA GLN A 13 -4.11 65.75 3.57
C GLN A 13 -5.23 66.22 4.52
N ALA A 14 -5.13 65.88 5.82
CA ALA A 14 -5.29 66.80 6.91
C ALA A 14 -4.57 66.33 8.20
N ARG A 15 -3.74 67.20 8.77
CA ARG A 15 -3.02 67.08 10.04
C ARG A 15 -3.93 67.43 11.23
N THR A 16 -3.87 66.68 12.34
CA THR A 16 -4.11 67.28 13.65
C THR A 16 -3.22 66.59 14.69
N ARG A 17 -2.45 67.41 15.44
CA ARG A 17 -1.62 67.03 16.59
C ARG A 17 -2.48 67.00 17.87
N ALA A 18 -2.26 66.04 18.72
CA ALA A 18 -2.50 66.18 20.16
C ALA A 18 -1.69 65.17 20.99
N LEU A 19 -1.20 65.63 22.03
CA LEU A 19 -0.16 65.38 22.99
C LEU A 19 -0.27 64.11 23.81
N CYS A 20 0.89 63.58 24.15
CA CYS A 20 1.42 62.67 25.15
C CYS A 20 0.56 62.33 26.37
N LEU A 21 0.53 61.00 26.67
CA LEU A 21 0.73 60.48 28.03
C LEU A 21 1.44 59.12 27.92
N ALA A 22 2.65 59.04 28.48
CA ALA A 22 3.43 57.81 28.57
C ALA A 22 2.87 56.93 29.68
N LEU A 23 2.30 55.77 29.33
CA LEU A 23 2.14 54.63 30.24
C LEU A 23 3.15 53.56 29.80
N VAL A 24 4.16 53.32 30.62
CA VAL A 24 5.07 52.19 30.52
C VAL A 24 4.29 50.95 30.94
N ALA A 25 3.62 50.29 29.98
CA ALA A 25 3.15 48.93 30.14
C ALA A 25 4.25 48.04 29.52
N GLY A 26 4.89 47.23 30.36
CA GLY A 26 5.84 46.21 29.91
C GLY A 26 5.17 45.25 28.90
N LEU A 27 5.48 45.44 27.64
CA LEU A 27 5.17 44.46 26.59
C LEU A 27 6.07 43.26 26.84
N ALA A 28 5.52 42.21 27.48
CA ALA A 28 6.03 40.88 27.27
C ALA A 28 5.93 40.65 25.76
N ALA A 29 7.07 40.57 25.07
CA ALA A 29 7.11 40.14 23.69
C ALA A 29 6.39 38.80 23.62
N PRO A 30 5.45 38.61 22.68
CA PRO A 30 4.95 37.27 22.43
C PRO A 30 6.19 36.43 22.10
N ALA A 31 6.37 35.32 22.83
CA ALA A 31 7.30 34.29 22.42
C ALA A 31 6.92 33.99 20.96
N MET A 32 7.79 34.34 20.03
CA MET A 32 7.61 33.90 18.63
C MET A 32 7.45 32.39 18.71
N ALA A 33 6.30 31.90 18.29
CA ALA A 33 6.16 30.50 18.01
C ALA A 33 7.33 30.17 17.10
N GLN A 34 8.29 29.41 17.59
CA GLN A 34 9.41 28.94 16.83
C GLN A 34 8.78 28.18 15.66
N ASP A 35 9.07 28.64 14.45
CA ASP A 35 8.62 27.98 13.23
C ASP A 35 9.12 26.54 13.32
N LYS A 36 8.21 25.59 13.61
CA LYS A 36 8.53 24.17 13.86
C LYS A 36 9.09 23.47 12.62
N THR A 37 9.32 24.20 11.53
CA THR A 37 9.64 23.70 10.20
C THR A 37 10.95 24.24 9.60
N SER A 38 11.89 24.74 10.42
CA SER A 38 13.22 24.99 9.87
C SER A 38 13.99 23.68 9.76
N PHE A 39 14.42 23.37 8.53
CA PHE A 39 15.23 22.17 8.24
C PHE A 39 16.41 22.53 7.32
N ARG A 40 17.47 21.73 7.39
CA ARG A 40 18.52 21.71 6.35
C ARG A 40 18.10 20.71 5.30
N GLU A 41 18.34 21.02 4.04
CA GLU A 41 18.00 20.19 2.91
C GLU A 41 19.19 19.99 1.99
N HIS A 42 19.41 18.75 1.59
CA HIS A 42 20.40 18.36 0.61
C HIS A 42 19.74 17.49 -0.45
N SER A 43 20.13 17.66 -1.70
CA SER A 43 19.58 16.87 -2.81
C SER A 43 20.64 16.63 -3.87
N GLY A 44 20.44 15.62 -4.68
CA GLY A 44 21.33 15.27 -5.77
C GLY A 44 20.77 14.16 -6.64
N VAL A 45 21.63 13.62 -7.47
CA VAL A 45 21.32 12.55 -8.41
C VAL A 45 22.39 11.47 -8.30
N LEU A 46 21.98 10.21 -8.19
CA LEU A 46 22.87 9.05 -8.21
C LEU A 46 23.37 8.74 -9.63
N PRO A 47 24.45 7.96 -9.77
CA PRO A 47 24.99 7.61 -11.08
C PRO A 47 24.02 6.94 -12.06
N ASP A 48 23.00 6.24 -11.54
CA ASP A 48 21.95 5.59 -12.34
C ASP A 48 20.83 6.55 -12.79
N GLY A 49 20.90 7.83 -12.36
CA GLY A 49 19.89 8.85 -12.66
C GLY A 49 18.80 9.01 -11.59
N THR A 50 18.82 8.22 -10.51
CA THR A 50 17.86 8.34 -9.41
C THR A 50 18.14 9.62 -8.61
N SER A 51 17.15 10.48 -8.47
CA SER A 51 17.24 11.66 -7.60
C SER A 51 17.05 11.28 -6.14
N TRP A 52 17.68 12.03 -5.24
CA TRP A 52 17.56 11.83 -3.80
C TRP A 52 17.36 13.15 -3.06
N LEU A 53 16.77 13.05 -1.87
CA LEU A 53 16.53 14.17 -0.96
C LEU A 53 16.85 13.74 0.48
N ILE A 54 17.57 14.61 1.18
CA ILE A 54 17.81 14.54 2.62
C ILE A 54 17.20 15.78 3.25
N ARG A 55 16.45 15.60 4.35
CA ARG A 55 15.89 16.69 5.12
C ARG A 55 16.14 16.45 6.61
N VAL A 56 16.81 17.42 7.27
CA VAL A 56 17.22 17.34 8.67
C VAL A 56 16.58 18.50 9.43
N PRO A 57 15.61 18.23 10.34
CA PRO A 57 14.97 19.28 11.10
C PRO A 57 15.94 19.94 12.09
N ALA A 58 15.68 21.19 12.47
CA ALA A 58 16.54 21.93 13.40
C ALA A 58 16.62 21.27 14.80
N ASN A 59 15.57 20.57 15.21
CA ASN A 59 15.47 19.80 16.44
C ASN A 59 15.83 18.32 16.26
N TRP A 60 16.69 17.97 15.28
CA TRP A 60 17.04 16.59 15.00
C TRP A 60 17.42 15.79 16.24
N ASN A 61 16.72 14.68 16.46
CA ASN A 61 16.83 13.82 17.63
C ASN A 61 17.86 12.70 17.51
N GLY A 62 18.69 12.72 16.45
CA GLY A 62 19.69 11.69 16.15
C GLY A 62 19.17 10.50 15.35
N ARG A 63 17.87 10.41 15.08
CA ARG A 63 17.25 9.30 14.35
C ARG A 63 17.05 9.63 12.87
N LEU A 64 17.32 8.66 12.00
CA LEU A 64 17.19 8.77 10.55
C LEU A 64 16.14 7.78 10.06
N LEU A 65 15.21 8.24 9.23
CA LEU A 65 14.29 7.41 8.45
C LEU A 65 14.79 7.34 7.01
N ARG A 66 15.04 6.14 6.50
CA ARG A 66 15.32 5.91 5.07
C ARG A 66 14.01 5.56 4.37
N ASP A 67 13.65 6.26 3.30
CA ASP A 67 12.40 6.00 2.59
C ASP A 67 12.61 6.01 1.08
N LEU A 68 12.24 4.92 0.41
CA LEU A 68 12.32 4.77 -1.04
C LEU A 68 11.68 5.92 -1.82
N ASP A 69 10.57 6.43 -1.34
CA ASP A 69 9.73 7.37 -2.08
C ASP A 69 9.71 8.80 -1.48
N PHE A 70 10.53 9.08 -0.47
CA PHE A 70 10.52 10.37 0.25
C PHE A 70 10.60 11.57 -0.69
N ALA A 71 11.57 11.59 -1.60
CA ALA A 71 11.77 12.70 -2.52
C ALA A 71 10.61 12.84 -3.54
N SER A 72 9.87 11.77 -3.81
CA SER A 72 8.70 11.82 -4.69
C SER A 72 7.44 12.33 -3.98
N PHE A 73 7.28 12.03 -2.68
CA PHE A 73 5.98 12.17 -2.01
C PHE A 73 5.90 13.19 -0.89
N ILE A 74 7.02 13.75 -0.46
CA ILE A 74 7.04 14.74 0.64
C ILE A 74 6.09 15.93 0.42
N HIS A 75 5.81 16.28 -0.82
CA HIS A 75 4.92 17.40 -1.17
C HIS A 75 3.55 16.96 -1.71
N VAL A 76 3.27 15.66 -1.74
CA VAL A 76 1.97 15.14 -2.19
C VAL A 76 0.96 15.23 -1.05
N PRO A 77 -0.18 15.94 -1.20
CA PRO A 77 -1.08 16.27 -0.09
C PRO A 77 -1.57 15.06 0.73
N GLY A 78 -1.77 13.89 0.11
CA GLY A 78 -2.19 12.67 0.80
C GLY A 78 -1.08 12.03 1.64
N TYR A 79 0.19 12.33 1.38
CA TYR A 79 1.34 11.73 2.05
C TYR A 79 2.12 12.72 2.93
N ALA A 80 2.11 14.00 2.59
CA ALA A 80 2.85 15.05 3.30
C ALA A 80 2.61 15.06 4.82
N PRO A 81 1.37 14.91 5.35
CA PRO A 81 1.11 15.02 6.78
C PRO A 81 1.90 14.04 7.65
N ARG A 82 2.17 12.82 7.17
CA ARG A 82 2.96 11.83 7.93
C ARG A 82 4.45 12.20 7.97
N TYR A 83 4.97 12.75 6.88
CA TYR A 83 6.35 13.24 6.85
C TYR A 83 6.53 14.48 7.70
N ASP A 84 5.61 15.43 7.61
CA ASP A 84 5.65 16.68 8.37
C ASP A 84 5.59 16.41 9.87
N ASP A 85 4.76 15.47 10.34
CA ASP A 85 4.68 15.13 11.76
C ASP A 85 5.98 14.48 12.26
N LEU A 86 6.56 13.53 11.51
CA LEU A 86 7.80 12.87 11.88
C LEU A 86 8.99 13.85 11.87
N LEU A 87 9.07 14.76 10.89
CA LEU A 87 10.05 15.86 10.88
C LEU A 87 9.88 16.79 12.10
N ALA A 88 8.63 17.13 12.46
CA ALA A 88 8.36 17.95 13.65
C ALA A 88 8.78 17.26 14.96
N ARG A 89 8.75 15.91 15.00
CA ARG A 89 9.26 15.08 16.12
C ARG A 89 10.77 14.94 16.13
N GLY A 90 11.45 15.51 15.15
CA GLY A 90 12.90 15.52 15.10
C GLY A 90 13.53 14.36 14.30
N TYR A 91 12.75 13.54 13.62
CA TYR A 91 13.32 12.54 12.71
C TYR A 91 13.88 13.22 11.46
N ALA A 92 15.09 12.87 11.05
CA ALA A 92 15.59 13.21 9.74
C ALA A 92 15.12 12.19 8.70
N PHE A 93 15.03 12.61 7.46
CA PHE A 93 14.73 11.72 6.34
C PHE A 93 15.85 11.72 5.31
N ALA A 94 16.16 10.55 4.76
CA ALA A 94 16.99 10.36 3.58
C ALA A 94 16.27 9.41 2.63
N GLY A 95 15.97 9.85 1.41
CA GLY A 95 15.18 9.02 0.51
C GLY A 95 15.34 9.36 -0.95
N LEU A 96 14.71 8.52 -1.78
CA LEU A 96 14.81 8.55 -3.23
C LEU A 96 13.56 9.18 -3.86
N ALA A 97 13.72 9.62 -5.10
CA ALA A 97 12.62 9.77 -6.04
C ALA A 97 12.50 8.50 -6.88
N ARG A 98 11.31 8.22 -7.35
CA ARG A 98 11.09 7.08 -8.26
C ARG A 98 11.97 7.23 -9.49
N HIS A 99 12.72 6.20 -9.81
CA HIS A 99 13.58 6.17 -10.99
C HIS A 99 12.73 6.40 -12.25
N PRO A 100 13.18 7.25 -13.19
CA PRO A 100 12.41 7.57 -14.42
C PRO A 100 12.04 6.34 -15.25
N LEU A 101 12.86 5.29 -15.20
CA LEU A 101 12.63 4.03 -15.92
C LEU A 101 11.99 2.94 -15.04
N ARG A 102 11.42 3.28 -13.88
CA ARG A 102 10.88 2.30 -12.93
C ARG A 102 9.88 1.33 -13.57
N LEU A 103 9.03 1.81 -14.46
CA LEU A 103 8.06 0.94 -15.18
C LEU A 103 8.72 -0.15 -16.03
N TRP A 104 10.01 -0.02 -16.34
CA TRP A 104 10.75 -0.92 -17.21
C TRP A 104 11.91 -1.62 -16.52
N GLN A 105 12.34 -1.10 -15.38
CA GLN A 105 13.56 -1.50 -14.68
C GLN A 105 13.35 -1.48 -13.16
N TYR A 106 12.15 -1.84 -12.69
CA TYR A 106 11.90 -1.95 -11.25
C TYR A 106 12.79 -3.05 -10.65
N ASP A 107 13.57 -2.69 -9.66
CA ASP A 107 14.50 -3.59 -8.98
C ASP A 107 14.65 -3.16 -7.51
N PRO A 108 13.94 -3.83 -6.58
CA PRO A 108 14.05 -3.53 -5.15
C PRO A 108 15.46 -3.61 -4.62
N GLN A 109 16.26 -4.59 -5.05
CA GLN A 109 17.66 -4.73 -4.63
C GLN A 109 18.46 -3.48 -4.98
N ARG A 110 18.35 -2.97 -6.21
CA ARG A 110 19.01 -1.72 -6.61
C ARG A 110 18.51 -0.53 -5.80
N GLU A 111 17.21 -0.45 -5.52
CA GLU A 111 16.61 0.66 -4.77
C GLU A 111 17.10 0.67 -3.32
N ILE A 112 17.27 -0.50 -2.68
CA ILE A 112 17.88 -0.65 -1.35
C ILE A 112 19.34 -0.17 -1.35
N LEU A 113 20.16 -0.61 -2.31
CA LEU A 113 21.56 -0.19 -2.43
C LEU A 113 21.71 1.32 -2.72
N ASN A 114 20.78 1.90 -3.46
CA ASN A 114 20.70 3.34 -3.65
C ASN A 114 20.39 4.08 -2.32
N LEU A 115 19.46 3.55 -1.49
CA LEU A 115 19.18 4.09 -0.16
C LEU A 115 20.41 4.04 0.76
N GLU A 116 21.21 2.97 0.72
CA GLU A 116 22.47 2.89 1.45
C GLU A 116 23.45 3.97 1.02
N THR A 117 23.55 4.20 -0.30
CA THR A 117 24.42 5.27 -0.84
C THR A 117 23.97 6.65 -0.37
N VAL A 118 22.67 6.88 -0.25
CA VAL A 118 22.13 8.15 0.27
C VAL A 118 22.34 8.26 1.78
N GLN A 119 22.25 7.17 2.54
CA GLN A 119 22.60 7.13 3.97
C GLN A 119 24.07 7.45 4.19
N ASP A 120 24.99 6.89 3.40
CA ASP A 120 26.42 7.23 3.44
C ASP A 120 26.67 8.71 3.12
N THR A 121 25.85 9.28 2.23
CA THR A 121 25.88 10.70 1.91
C THR A 121 25.37 11.55 3.07
N PHE A 122 24.31 11.10 3.74
CA PHE A 122 23.79 11.74 4.96
C PHE A 122 24.88 11.83 6.03
N THR A 123 25.54 10.71 6.34
CA THR A 123 26.62 10.66 7.35
C THR A 123 27.76 11.62 7.02
N LYS A 124 28.11 11.77 5.75
CA LYS A 124 29.19 12.71 5.31
C LYS A 124 28.78 14.18 5.43
N LEU A 125 27.51 14.51 5.21
CA LEU A 125 27.01 15.89 5.20
C LEU A 125 26.62 16.38 6.61
N GLU A 126 26.14 15.50 7.47
CA GLU A 126 25.62 15.82 8.79
C GLU A 126 26.48 15.20 9.91
N ARG A 127 26.21 14.00 10.28
CA ARG A 127 26.98 13.10 11.16
C ARG A 127 26.34 11.71 11.12
N GLU A 128 26.98 10.73 11.74
CA GLU A 128 26.42 9.40 11.94
C GLU A 128 25.11 9.51 12.75
N PRO A 129 23.99 8.93 12.28
CA PRO A 129 22.78 8.80 13.07
C PRO A 129 22.98 7.91 14.30
N ASP A 130 22.28 8.20 15.39
CA ASP A 130 22.27 7.36 16.58
C ASP A 130 21.34 6.13 16.38
N MET A 131 20.42 6.19 15.41
CA MET A 131 19.50 5.13 15.01
C MET A 131 19.09 5.34 13.55
N VAL A 132 19.03 4.26 12.78
CA VAL A 132 18.55 4.25 11.40
C VAL A 132 17.38 3.29 11.28
N LEU A 133 16.22 3.79 10.89
CA LEU A 133 15.05 2.97 10.61
C LEU A 133 14.73 3.01 9.12
N GLN A 134 14.54 1.84 8.52
CA GLN A 134 13.95 1.76 7.20
C GLN A 134 12.46 2.05 7.32
N TYR A 135 11.92 2.85 6.41
CA TYR A 135 10.52 3.27 6.41
C TYR A 135 10.00 3.26 4.98
N GLY A 136 8.83 2.73 4.74
CA GLY A 136 8.30 2.78 3.39
C GLY A 136 6.93 2.16 3.23
N CYS A 137 6.25 2.57 2.15
CA CYS A 137 4.94 2.05 1.77
C CYS A 137 4.98 1.38 0.39
N SER A 138 4.15 0.36 0.18
CA SER A 138 4.02 -0.32 -1.11
C SER A 138 5.34 -0.97 -1.54
N GLY A 139 5.95 -0.50 -2.62
CA GLY A 139 7.31 -0.89 -3.03
C GLY A 139 8.34 -0.59 -1.95
N GLY A 140 8.28 0.59 -1.31
CA GLY A 140 9.12 0.91 -0.16
C GLY A 140 8.84 0.02 1.06
N GLY A 141 7.63 -0.53 1.18
CA GLY A 141 7.30 -1.54 2.18
C GLY A 141 8.00 -2.88 1.91
N LEU A 142 8.10 -3.32 0.65
CA LEU A 142 8.94 -4.47 0.28
C LEU A 142 10.40 -4.21 0.61
N ASP A 143 10.93 -3.03 0.22
CA ASP A 143 12.32 -2.65 0.52
C ASP A 143 12.57 -2.63 2.04
N SER A 144 11.56 -2.24 2.82
CA SER A 144 11.63 -2.25 4.29
C SER A 144 11.75 -3.68 4.85
N LEU A 145 10.95 -4.62 4.35
CA LEU A 145 11.06 -6.04 4.74
C LEU A 145 12.39 -6.65 4.28
N ALA A 146 12.72 -6.48 3.00
CA ALA A 146 13.95 -7.02 2.43
C ALA A 146 15.22 -6.44 3.10
N SER A 147 15.19 -5.16 3.50
CA SER A 147 16.30 -4.58 4.27
C SER A 147 16.46 -5.24 5.64
N ALA A 148 15.35 -5.57 6.31
CA ALA A 148 15.40 -6.23 7.61
C ALA A 148 15.85 -7.70 7.56
N GLU A 149 15.67 -8.36 6.41
CA GLU A 149 16.05 -9.75 6.18
C GLU A 149 17.48 -9.89 5.62
N VAL A 150 17.86 -9.04 4.65
CA VAL A 150 19.06 -9.24 3.80
C VAL A 150 20.15 -8.20 4.07
N TYR A 151 19.79 -7.00 4.54
CA TYR A 151 20.71 -5.88 4.73
C TYR A 151 20.68 -5.31 6.17
N PRO A 152 20.76 -6.16 7.22
CA PRO A 152 20.57 -5.76 8.62
C PRO A 152 21.66 -4.80 9.13
N ASP A 153 22.87 -4.86 8.58
CA ASP A 153 24.02 -4.05 9.04
C ASP A 153 23.84 -2.53 8.83
N LYS A 154 22.82 -2.14 8.08
CA LYS A 154 22.57 -0.74 7.66
C LYS A 154 21.41 -0.08 8.38
N ILE A 155 20.62 -0.85 9.13
CA ILE A 155 19.43 -0.37 9.82
C ILE A 155 19.29 -1.02 11.19
N ASP A 156 18.64 -0.34 12.12
CA ASP A 156 18.33 -0.85 13.46
C ASP A 156 16.93 -1.47 13.54
N GLY A 157 16.09 -1.19 12.54
CA GLY A 157 14.73 -1.71 12.48
C GLY A 157 13.96 -1.23 11.25
N SER A 158 12.76 -1.78 11.04
CA SER A 158 11.99 -1.57 9.81
C SER A 158 10.51 -1.26 10.07
N VAL A 159 10.03 -0.13 9.56
CA VAL A 159 8.62 0.28 9.52
C VAL A 159 8.05 -0.02 8.14
N VAL A 160 7.02 -0.84 8.12
CA VAL A 160 6.49 -1.45 6.90
C VAL A 160 5.03 -1.04 6.71
N LEU A 161 4.77 -0.23 5.70
CA LEU A 161 3.43 0.23 5.38
C LEU A 161 2.93 -0.46 4.12
N ALA A 162 1.81 -1.16 4.18
CA ALA A 162 1.14 -1.78 3.03
C ALA A 162 2.14 -2.43 2.03
N ALA A 163 3.05 -3.25 2.54
CA ALA A 163 4.06 -3.91 1.71
C ALA A 163 3.43 -4.94 0.77
N HIS A 164 3.98 -5.03 -0.43
CA HIS A 164 3.69 -6.13 -1.34
C HIS A 164 4.90 -7.09 -1.43
N THR A 165 4.62 -8.28 -1.94
CA THR A 165 5.63 -9.20 -2.48
C THR A 165 5.20 -9.52 -3.91
N PRO A 166 6.01 -9.29 -4.94
CA PRO A 166 5.57 -9.30 -6.34
C PRO A 166 4.87 -10.59 -6.77
N VAL A 167 5.45 -11.76 -6.49
CA VAL A 167 4.84 -13.05 -6.86
C VAL A 167 3.52 -13.28 -6.12
N TRP A 168 3.48 -12.95 -4.83
CA TRP A 168 2.29 -13.16 -3.99
C TRP A 168 1.09 -12.34 -4.47
N ILE A 169 1.30 -11.04 -4.63
CA ILE A 169 0.23 -10.13 -5.06
C ILE A 169 -0.28 -10.46 -6.46
N MET A 170 0.65 -10.84 -7.37
CA MET A 170 0.29 -11.20 -8.73
C MET A 170 -0.53 -12.48 -8.79
N ASN A 171 -0.23 -13.46 -7.93
CA ASN A 171 -0.99 -14.69 -7.80
C ASN A 171 -2.36 -14.46 -7.14
N SER A 172 -2.44 -13.66 -6.07
CA SER A 172 -3.72 -13.29 -5.44
C SER A 172 -4.66 -12.59 -6.43
N PHE A 173 -4.14 -11.66 -7.24
CA PHE A 173 -4.94 -11.04 -8.30
C PHE A 173 -5.33 -12.03 -9.40
N LEU A 174 -4.44 -12.94 -9.78
CA LEU A 174 -4.76 -13.97 -10.75
C LEU A 174 -5.96 -14.79 -10.31
N ASP A 175 -6.00 -15.28 -9.08
CA ASP A 175 -7.04 -16.17 -8.59
C ASP A 175 -8.44 -15.55 -8.64
N GLY A 176 -8.59 -14.32 -8.15
CA GLY A 176 -9.88 -13.63 -8.23
C GLY A 176 -10.33 -13.34 -9.67
N TRP A 177 -9.44 -12.84 -10.52
CA TRP A 177 -9.77 -12.57 -11.92
C TRP A 177 -10.03 -13.84 -12.72
N PHE A 178 -9.29 -14.91 -12.45
CA PHE A 178 -9.49 -16.23 -13.08
C PHE A 178 -10.85 -16.81 -12.72
N ALA A 179 -11.23 -16.77 -11.44
CA ALA A 179 -12.54 -17.20 -10.98
C ALA A 179 -13.68 -16.38 -11.63
N MET A 180 -13.56 -15.04 -11.63
CA MET A 180 -14.54 -14.19 -12.30
C MET A 180 -14.68 -14.50 -13.78
N LYS A 181 -13.57 -14.66 -14.52
CA LYS A 181 -13.60 -15.02 -15.95
C LYS A 181 -14.35 -16.32 -16.17
N THR A 182 -14.01 -17.34 -15.40
CA THR A 182 -14.61 -18.67 -15.51
C THR A 182 -16.12 -18.63 -15.29
N LEU A 183 -16.56 -17.93 -14.22
CA LEU A 183 -17.96 -17.98 -13.80
C LEU A 183 -18.86 -16.98 -14.52
N LEU A 184 -18.30 -15.86 -15.02
CA LEU A 184 -19.08 -14.80 -15.67
C LEU A 184 -18.98 -14.83 -17.20
N GLY A 185 -17.99 -15.53 -17.76
CA GLY A 185 -17.69 -15.48 -19.20
C GLY A 185 -18.84 -15.98 -20.08
N ALA A 186 -19.50 -17.07 -19.70
CA ALA A 186 -20.64 -17.62 -20.44
C ALA A 186 -21.83 -16.66 -20.44
N ASP A 187 -22.13 -16.02 -19.32
CA ASP A 187 -23.23 -15.05 -19.22
C ASP A 187 -22.90 -13.77 -19.99
N PHE A 188 -21.63 -13.34 -19.97
CA PHE A 188 -21.14 -12.20 -20.76
C PHE A 188 -21.38 -12.42 -22.26
N GLU A 189 -21.08 -13.61 -22.79
CA GLU A 189 -21.34 -13.97 -24.20
C GLU A 189 -22.84 -14.09 -24.49
N ALA A 190 -23.59 -14.79 -23.61
CA ALA A 190 -25.02 -15.01 -23.81
C ALA A 190 -25.83 -13.71 -23.85
N GLN A 191 -25.37 -12.68 -23.13
CA GLN A 191 -26.00 -11.35 -23.15
C GLN A 191 -25.52 -10.48 -24.34
N GLY A 192 -24.65 -10.99 -25.22
CA GLY A 192 -24.12 -10.25 -26.37
C GLY A 192 -23.20 -9.08 -26.00
N LEU A 193 -22.58 -9.13 -24.84
CA LEU A 193 -21.69 -8.08 -24.32
C LEU A 193 -20.27 -8.17 -24.90
N GLY A 194 -19.88 -9.34 -25.39
CA GLY A 194 -18.58 -9.64 -25.98
C GLY A 194 -18.28 -11.12 -25.97
N GLN A 195 -17.04 -11.50 -26.21
CA GLN A 195 -16.54 -12.88 -26.10
C GLN A 195 -15.85 -13.07 -24.74
N ALA A 196 -15.98 -14.23 -24.09
CA ALA A 196 -15.29 -14.54 -22.83
C ALA A 196 -13.76 -14.39 -22.92
N SER A 197 -13.19 -14.56 -24.12
CA SER A 197 -11.77 -14.32 -24.38
C SER A 197 -11.34 -12.86 -24.20
N GLU A 198 -12.25 -11.90 -24.30
CA GLU A 198 -11.99 -10.46 -24.08
C GLU A 198 -11.79 -10.15 -22.60
N LEU A 199 -12.28 -11.01 -21.70
CA LEU A 199 -12.01 -10.95 -20.26
C LEU A 199 -10.57 -11.43 -20.00
N THR A 200 -9.61 -10.60 -20.39
CA THR A 200 -8.18 -10.92 -20.33
C THR A 200 -7.69 -10.89 -18.91
N VAL A 201 -7.01 -11.95 -18.46
CA VAL A 201 -6.45 -12.09 -17.11
C VAL A 201 -4.93 -11.97 -17.13
N VAL A 202 -4.27 -12.57 -18.14
CA VAL A 202 -2.80 -12.55 -18.34
C VAL A 202 -2.47 -12.14 -19.78
N GLY A 203 -1.19 -11.89 -20.08
CA GLY A 203 -0.77 -11.45 -21.40
C GLY A 203 -1.29 -10.07 -21.76
N LEU A 204 -1.44 -9.22 -20.76
CA LEU A 204 -1.91 -7.85 -20.93
C LEU A 204 -0.89 -7.05 -21.76
N PRO A 205 -1.36 -6.17 -22.67
CA PRO A 205 -0.45 -5.35 -23.46
C PRO A 205 0.35 -4.42 -22.56
N ASN A 206 1.64 -4.27 -22.86
CA ASN A 206 2.53 -3.35 -22.16
C ASN A 206 1.99 -1.92 -22.25
N ALA A 207 2.11 -1.18 -21.14
CA ALA A 207 1.86 0.25 -21.08
C ALA A 207 2.98 1.05 -21.80
N GLY A 208 3.33 0.69 -23.03
CA GLY A 208 4.36 1.35 -23.83
C GLY A 208 4.02 2.81 -24.15
N ALA A 209 4.63 3.37 -25.18
CA ALA A 209 4.42 4.76 -25.61
C ALA A 209 2.95 5.15 -25.87
N GLY A 210 2.05 4.16 -26.00
CA GLY A 210 0.60 4.32 -26.06
C GLY A 210 -0.11 4.41 -24.71
N GLY A 211 0.61 4.20 -23.61
CA GLY A 211 0.06 4.24 -22.24
C GLY A 211 -1.10 3.27 -22.02
N ASP A 212 -2.02 3.67 -21.15
CA ASP A 212 -3.19 2.88 -20.75
C ASP A 212 -4.21 2.61 -21.85
N ARG A 213 -4.11 3.25 -23.02
CA ARG A 213 -5.09 3.08 -24.10
C ARG A 213 -5.21 1.64 -24.59
N ASN A 214 -4.10 0.88 -24.53
CA ASN A 214 -4.11 -0.54 -24.92
C ASN A 214 -4.93 -1.41 -23.95
N LEU A 215 -5.27 -0.89 -22.76
CA LEU A 215 -6.04 -1.58 -21.73
C LEU A 215 -7.51 -1.14 -21.70
N ASP A 216 -7.88 -0.06 -22.39
CA ASP A 216 -9.24 0.52 -22.31
C ASP A 216 -10.32 -0.49 -22.73
N ALA A 217 -10.09 -1.23 -23.81
CA ALA A 217 -11.04 -2.26 -24.28
C ALA A 217 -11.18 -3.40 -23.25
N ILE A 218 -10.07 -3.85 -22.68
CA ILE A 218 -10.05 -4.92 -21.64
C ILE A 218 -10.79 -4.44 -20.39
N ARG A 219 -10.51 -3.22 -19.94
CA ARG A 219 -11.21 -2.60 -18.80
C ARG A 219 -12.70 -2.42 -19.05
N ALA A 220 -13.08 -2.01 -20.26
CA ALA A 220 -14.48 -1.89 -20.66
C ALA A 220 -15.21 -3.23 -20.65
N ALA A 221 -14.60 -4.30 -21.19
CA ALA A 221 -15.14 -5.66 -21.14
C ALA A 221 -15.36 -6.13 -19.70
N TRP A 222 -14.36 -5.98 -18.82
CA TRP A 222 -14.50 -6.33 -17.41
C TRP A 222 -15.58 -5.53 -16.69
N LYS A 223 -15.67 -4.21 -16.90
CA LYS A 223 -16.75 -3.40 -16.33
C LYS A 223 -18.12 -3.89 -16.78
N SER A 224 -18.27 -4.16 -18.07
CA SER A 224 -19.54 -4.66 -18.63
C SER A 224 -19.94 -6.01 -18.04
N ALA A 225 -18.97 -6.94 -17.88
CA ALA A 225 -19.22 -8.26 -17.27
C ALA A 225 -19.66 -8.12 -15.80
N ILE A 226 -18.97 -7.28 -15.01
CA ILE A 226 -19.28 -7.07 -13.59
C ILE A 226 -20.62 -6.33 -13.41
N GLU A 227 -20.87 -5.28 -14.22
CA GLU A 227 -22.18 -4.60 -14.20
C GLU A 227 -23.33 -5.55 -14.53
N ASN A 228 -23.14 -6.45 -15.48
CA ASN A 228 -24.14 -7.45 -15.81
C ASN A 228 -24.33 -8.45 -14.66
N ALA A 229 -23.27 -8.97 -14.08
CA ALA A 229 -23.31 -9.86 -12.90
C ALA A 229 -24.04 -9.20 -11.71
N GLY A 230 -23.82 -7.90 -11.50
CA GLY A 230 -24.50 -7.16 -10.43
C GLY A 230 -26.03 -7.07 -10.54
N LYS A 231 -26.62 -7.41 -11.70
CA LYS A 231 -28.08 -7.36 -11.93
C LYS A 231 -28.81 -8.63 -11.46
N THR A 232 -28.11 -9.71 -11.20
CA THR A 232 -28.68 -11.00 -10.83
C THR A 232 -28.13 -11.49 -9.49
N SER A 233 -28.88 -12.31 -8.77
CA SER A 233 -28.43 -12.96 -7.54
C SER A 233 -27.25 -13.89 -7.81
N GLU A 234 -27.30 -14.65 -8.91
CA GLU A 234 -26.25 -15.58 -9.32
C GLU A 234 -24.92 -14.85 -9.61
N GLY A 235 -24.98 -13.72 -10.32
CA GLY A 235 -23.80 -12.93 -10.62
C GLY A 235 -23.17 -12.31 -9.37
N ARG A 236 -23.99 -11.83 -8.42
CA ARG A 236 -23.52 -11.29 -7.13
C ARG A 236 -22.86 -12.38 -6.27
N ALA A 237 -23.43 -13.58 -6.24
CA ALA A 237 -22.85 -14.72 -5.53
C ALA A 237 -21.47 -15.10 -6.10
N ARG A 238 -21.34 -15.17 -7.41
CA ARG A 238 -20.09 -15.46 -8.12
C ARG A 238 -19.02 -14.38 -7.94
N LEU A 239 -19.41 -13.09 -7.89
CA LEU A 239 -18.48 -12.00 -7.54
C LEU A 239 -17.94 -12.16 -6.12
N ALA A 240 -18.80 -12.48 -5.15
CA ALA A 240 -18.39 -12.70 -3.76
C ALA A 240 -17.42 -13.90 -3.64
N LEU A 241 -17.69 -15.00 -4.35
CA LEU A 241 -16.78 -16.16 -4.40
C LEU A 241 -15.42 -15.79 -4.95
N ALA A 242 -15.35 -15.00 -6.03
CA ALA A 242 -14.09 -14.57 -6.60
C ALA A 242 -13.26 -13.72 -5.63
N PHE A 243 -13.91 -12.83 -4.85
CA PHE A 243 -13.25 -12.05 -3.80
C PHE A 243 -12.73 -12.94 -2.67
N ALA A 244 -13.51 -13.95 -2.26
CA ALA A 244 -13.09 -14.92 -1.25
C ALA A 244 -11.86 -15.72 -1.69
N LEU A 245 -11.84 -16.21 -2.95
CA LEU A 245 -10.73 -16.97 -3.53
C LEU A 245 -9.44 -16.15 -3.68
N GLY A 246 -9.56 -14.87 -4.07
CA GLY A 246 -8.44 -13.93 -4.13
C GLY A 246 -8.01 -13.41 -2.77
N GLN A 247 -8.76 -13.70 -1.70
CA GLN A 247 -8.59 -13.14 -0.36
C GLN A 247 -8.53 -11.62 -0.35
N TRP A 248 -9.40 -11.00 -1.16
CA TRP A 248 -9.51 -9.54 -1.26
C TRP A 248 -10.49 -8.98 -0.24
N SER A 249 -10.26 -7.74 0.20
CA SER A 249 -11.26 -7.00 0.95
C SER A 249 -12.49 -6.73 0.08
N PRO A 250 -13.71 -6.90 0.62
CA PRO A 250 -14.91 -6.45 -0.07
C PRO A 250 -15.03 -4.92 -0.10
N TRP A 251 -14.28 -4.19 0.70
CA TRP A 251 -14.37 -2.76 0.92
C TRP A 251 -13.16 -2.02 0.34
N LEU A 252 -13.21 -1.69 -0.96
CA LEU A 252 -12.11 -1.07 -1.71
C LEU A 252 -12.42 0.35 -2.21
N VAL A 253 -13.58 0.91 -1.84
CA VAL A 253 -14.06 2.19 -2.38
C VAL A 253 -13.83 3.30 -1.36
N GLU A 254 -12.97 4.25 -1.71
CA GLU A 254 -12.63 5.40 -0.89
C GLU A 254 -13.86 6.26 -0.56
N GLY A 255 -13.90 6.78 0.67
CA GLY A 255 -14.99 7.64 1.12
C GLY A 255 -16.31 6.90 1.42
N THR A 256 -16.28 5.57 1.51
CA THR A 256 -17.41 4.76 1.97
C THR A 256 -17.13 4.18 3.36
N ASP A 257 -18.18 3.88 4.11
CA ASP A 257 -18.07 3.19 5.38
C ASP A 257 -17.89 1.68 5.18
N LEU A 258 -17.20 1.02 6.11
CA LEU A 258 -17.11 -0.43 6.16
C LEU A 258 -18.52 -0.98 6.47
N PRO A 259 -19.08 -1.86 5.61
CA PRO A 259 -20.40 -2.43 5.87
C PRO A 259 -20.36 -3.37 7.08
N ASP A 260 -21.48 -3.47 7.77
CA ASP A 260 -21.69 -4.50 8.80
C ASP A 260 -21.62 -5.88 8.13
N THR A 261 -20.78 -6.77 8.64
CA THR A 261 -20.61 -8.13 8.13
C THR A 261 -21.89 -8.97 8.23
N ALA A 262 -22.81 -8.61 9.13
CA ALA A 262 -24.11 -9.26 9.24
C ALA A 262 -25.14 -8.77 8.20
N ASP A 263 -24.89 -7.64 7.54
CA ASP A 263 -25.76 -7.12 6.46
C ASP A 263 -25.31 -7.65 5.10
N THR A 264 -25.83 -8.83 4.73
CA THR A 264 -25.52 -9.49 3.44
C THR A 264 -25.75 -8.59 2.24
N ALA A 265 -26.81 -7.78 2.24
CA ALA A 265 -27.14 -6.90 1.12
C ALA A 265 -26.12 -5.76 0.99
N ALA A 266 -25.77 -5.11 2.10
CA ALA A 266 -24.73 -4.06 2.11
C ALA A 266 -23.37 -4.61 1.73
N MET A 267 -23.01 -5.81 2.22
CA MET A 267 -21.79 -6.50 1.85
C MET A 267 -21.73 -6.85 0.35
N ALA A 268 -22.81 -7.39 -0.22
CA ALA A 268 -22.90 -7.72 -1.64
C ALA A 268 -22.80 -6.48 -2.54
N ASP A 269 -23.46 -5.38 -2.15
CA ASP A 269 -23.36 -4.11 -2.85
C ASP A 269 -21.92 -3.51 -2.78
N MET A 270 -21.23 -3.69 -1.66
CA MET A 270 -19.84 -3.25 -1.51
C MET A 270 -18.90 -4.10 -2.35
N VAL A 271 -19.07 -5.43 -2.41
CA VAL A 271 -18.31 -6.31 -3.33
C VAL A 271 -18.50 -5.86 -4.77
N LEU A 272 -19.73 -5.59 -5.21
CA LEU A 272 -19.99 -5.10 -6.57
C LEU A 272 -19.25 -3.78 -6.86
N LYS A 273 -19.36 -2.80 -5.97
CA LYS A 273 -18.66 -1.51 -6.11
C LYS A 273 -17.15 -1.70 -6.15
N SER A 274 -16.61 -2.58 -5.31
CA SER A 274 -15.19 -2.91 -5.24
C SER A 274 -14.70 -3.63 -6.49
N ALA A 275 -15.51 -4.56 -7.04
CA ALA A 275 -15.22 -5.21 -8.31
C ALA A 275 -15.18 -4.20 -9.47
N MET A 276 -16.14 -3.27 -9.53
CA MET A 276 -16.16 -2.19 -10.53
C MET A 276 -14.94 -1.27 -10.41
N ARG A 277 -14.51 -0.96 -9.19
CA ARG A 277 -13.27 -0.21 -8.95
C ARG A 277 -12.06 -0.98 -9.47
N ASN A 278 -11.94 -2.26 -9.11
CA ASN A 278 -10.83 -3.12 -9.56
C ASN A 278 -10.81 -3.29 -11.09
N ALA A 279 -11.97 -3.37 -11.75
CA ALA A 279 -12.06 -3.42 -13.21
C ALA A 279 -11.38 -2.22 -13.90
N SER A 280 -11.38 -1.06 -13.25
CA SER A 280 -10.67 0.13 -13.73
C SER A 280 -9.15 0.00 -13.65
N ASN A 281 -8.64 -0.93 -12.83
CA ASN A 281 -7.22 -1.18 -12.61
C ASN A 281 -6.73 -2.50 -13.22
N VAL A 282 -7.58 -3.22 -13.96
CA VAL A 282 -7.13 -4.43 -14.68
C VAL A 282 -5.92 -4.11 -15.53
N GLY A 283 -4.88 -4.90 -15.39
CA GLY A 283 -3.59 -4.64 -16.01
C GLY A 283 -2.87 -3.41 -15.46
N GLY A 284 -3.20 -3.01 -14.23
CA GLY A 284 -2.64 -1.83 -13.59
C GLY A 284 -1.12 -1.83 -13.48
N THR A 285 -0.58 -0.69 -13.11
CA THR A 285 0.86 -0.40 -13.08
C THR A 285 1.69 -1.48 -12.38
N SER A 286 1.18 -2.04 -11.27
CA SER A 286 1.91 -3.07 -10.50
C SER A 286 2.17 -4.34 -11.29
N ARG A 287 1.16 -4.84 -12.02
CA ARG A 287 1.33 -6.04 -12.87
C ARG A 287 2.36 -5.79 -13.95
N LEU A 288 2.16 -4.72 -14.73
CA LEU A 288 3.08 -4.35 -15.79
C LEU A 288 4.48 -4.07 -15.27
N LEU A 289 4.59 -3.41 -14.10
CA LEU A 289 5.86 -3.12 -13.45
C LEU A 289 6.65 -4.41 -13.17
N PHE A 290 6.03 -5.40 -12.56
CA PHE A 290 6.72 -6.64 -12.17
C PHE A 290 7.05 -7.54 -13.34
N GLU A 291 6.15 -7.67 -14.32
CA GLU A 291 6.41 -8.41 -15.54
C GLU A 291 7.46 -7.72 -16.42
N ASN A 292 7.40 -6.38 -16.57
CA ASN A 292 8.40 -5.63 -17.32
C ASN A 292 9.80 -5.74 -16.71
N ALA A 293 9.92 -5.71 -15.37
CA ALA A 293 11.20 -5.93 -14.67
C ALA A 293 11.79 -7.32 -15.02
N ALA A 294 10.94 -8.33 -15.16
CA ALA A 294 11.30 -9.67 -15.62
C ALA A 294 11.23 -9.82 -17.14
N SER A 295 11.63 -8.81 -17.91
CA SER A 295 11.70 -8.82 -19.38
C SER A 295 10.35 -9.09 -20.08
N GLY A 296 9.24 -8.69 -19.46
CA GLY A 296 7.87 -8.91 -19.97
C GLY A 296 7.38 -10.34 -19.86
N GLN A 297 8.06 -11.18 -19.08
CA GLN A 297 7.68 -12.57 -18.88
C GLN A 297 6.53 -12.72 -17.88
N GLN A 298 5.68 -13.72 -18.08
CA GLN A 298 4.55 -14.05 -17.23
C GLN A 298 5.03 -14.41 -15.81
N LEU A 299 4.54 -13.67 -14.79
CA LEU A 299 4.94 -13.87 -13.40
C LEU A 299 3.93 -14.71 -12.61
N SER A 300 2.63 -14.50 -12.85
CA SER A 300 1.60 -15.18 -12.08
C SER A 300 1.31 -16.59 -12.61
N SER A 301 1.00 -17.52 -11.68
CA SER A 301 0.65 -18.91 -11.96
C SER A 301 -0.48 -19.37 -11.05
N ASN A 302 -1.37 -20.21 -11.57
CA ASN A 302 -2.31 -21.00 -10.76
C ASN A 302 -2.19 -22.51 -11.00
N GLU A 303 -1.04 -22.95 -11.48
CA GLU A 303 -0.72 -24.39 -11.56
C GLU A 303 -0.80 -25.01 -10.16
N SER A 304 -1.33 -26.22 -10.11
CA SER A 304 -1.49 -26.99 -8.86
C SER A 304 -2.39 -26.35 -7.80
N VAL A 305 -3.12 -25.25 -8.10
CA VAL A 305 -4.06 -24.62 -7.17
C VAL A 305 -5.32 -25.49 -7.04
N ASP A 306 -5.74 -25.71 -5.78
CA ASP A 306 -7.08 -26.24 -5.44
C ASP A 306 -7.95 -25.11 -4.90
N TYR A 307 -8.90 -24.65 -5.68
CA TYR A 307 -9.79 -23.56 -5.28
C TYR A 307 -10.78 -23.96 -4.18
N ALA A 308 -11.00 -25.25 -3.94
CA ALA A 308 -11.77 -25.69 -2.78
C ALA A 308 -10.99 -25.45 -1.47
N ALA A 309 -9.70 -25.75 -1.45
CA ALA A 309 -8.81 -25.41 -0.34
C ALA A 309 -8.69 -23.89 -0.16
N PHE A 310 -8.60 -23.13 -1.26
CA PHE A 310 -8.54 -21.65 -1.21
C PHE A 310 -9.79 -21.04 -0.60
N TYR A 311 -10.99 -21.56 -0.95
CA TYR A 311 -12.22 -21.12 -0.35
C TYR A 311 -12.30 -21.46 1.16
N ALA A 312 -11.83 -22.65 1.54
CA ALA A 312 -11.78 -23.05 2.95
C ALA A 312 -10.94 -22.07 3.81
N ASN A 313 -9.91 -21.49 3.23
CA ASN A 313 -9.02 -20.52 3.91
C ASN A 313 -9.54 -19.07 3.89
N ALA A 314 -10.66 -18.78 3.23
CA ALA A 314 -11.19 -17.42 3.16
C ALA A 314 -11.61 -16.89 4.55
N ALA A 315 -11.57 -15.57 4.71
CA ALA A 315 -11.99 -14.92 5.95
C ALA A 315 -13.47 -15.29 6.33
N PRO A 316 -13.79 -15.47 7.62
CA PRO A 316 -15.15 -15.84 8.06
C PRO A 316 -16.24 -14.92 7.50
N ALA A 317 -16.03 -13.60 7.50
CA ALA A 317 -16.99 -12.65 6.92
C ALA A 317 -17.26 -12.91 5.43
N MET A 318 -16.23 -13.28 4.67
CA MET A 318 -16.39 -13.60 3.25
C MET A 318 -17.04 -14.96 3.01
N LYS A 319 -16.73 -15.97 3.82
CA LYS A 319 -17.42 -17.29 3.76
C LYS A 319 -18.92 -17.13 4.04
N GLN A 320 -19.27 -16.40 5.11
CA GLN A 320 -20.66 -16.11 5.45
C GLN A 320 -21.41 -15.41 4.30
N LEU A 321 -20.78 -14.41 3.69
CA LEU A 321 -21.37 -13.68 2.56
C LEU A 321 -21.61 -14.61 1.37
N VAL A 322 -20.60 -15.39 0.97
CA VAL A 322 -20.67 -16.31 -0.17
C VAL A 322 -21.79 -17.33 0.05
N GLU A 323 -21.83 -18.00 1.20
CA GLU A 323 -22.82 -19.00 1.52
C GLU A 323 -24.24 -18.41 1.47
N ALA A 324 -24.46 -17.24 2.08
CA ALA A 324 -25.76 -16.57 2.05
C ALA A 324 -26.22 -16.21 0.63
N LEU A 325 -25.31 -15.70 -0.21
CA LEU A 325 -25.64 -15.32 -1.59
C LEU A 325 -25.85 -16.53 -2.49
N TYR A 326 -25.12 -17.63 -2.29
CA TYR A 326 -25.34 -18.88 -3.04
C TYR A 326 -26.68 -19.52 -2.67
N ASP A 327 -27.05 -19.52 -1.38
CA ASP A 327 -28.36 -19.99 -0.92
C ASP A 327 -29.50 -19.13 -1.51
N GLU A 328 -29.38 -17.80 -1.50
CA GLU A 328 -30.35 -16.88 -2.09
C GLU A 328 -30.52 -17.09 -3.60
N ALA A 329 -29.40 -17.33 -4.30
CA ALA A 329 -29.40 -17.57 -5.75
C ALA A 329 -29.84 -19.00 -6.13
N GLY A 330 -29.91 -19.92 -5.18
CA GLY A 330 -30.18 -21.33 -5.46
C GLY A 330 -29.06 -22.01 -6.25
N LEU A 331 -27.82 -21.55 -6.12
CA LEU A 331 -26.64 -22.09 -6.79
C LEU A 331 -25.94 -23.14 -5.93
N ASP A 332 -25.26 -24.06 -6.61
CA ASP A 332 -24.36 -25.02 -5.97
C ASP A 332 -22.93 -24.46 -5.95
N LEU A 333 -22.47 -24.02 -4.78
CA LEU A 333 -21.13 -23.48 -4.55
C LEU A 333 -20.03 -24.48 -4.94
N GLN A 334 -20.23 -25.76 -4.63
CA GLN A 334 -19.22 -26.77 -4.93
C GLN A 334 -19.13 -27.03 -6.45
N ALA A 335 -20.24 -26.94 -7.17
CA ALA A 335 -20.26 -27.03 -8.62
C ALA A 335 -19.51 -25.87 -9.30
N ASP A 336 -19.68 -24.63 -8.83
CA ASP A 336 -18.95 -23.47 -9.34
C ASP A 336 -17.44 -23.60 -9.02
N ILE A 337 -17.05 -24.02 -7.82
CA ILE A 337 -15.65 -24.30 -7.46
C ILE A 337 -15.05 -25.40 -8.33
N ALA A 338 -15.79 -26.49 -8.56
CA ALA A 338 -15.35 -27.57 -9.45
C ALA A 338 -15.18 -27.08 -10.89
N THR A 339 -16.03 -26.19 -11.36
CA THR A 339 -15.90 -25.53 -12.67
C THR A 339 -14.62 -24.72 -12.75
N ILE A 340 -14.28 -23.90 -11.76
CA ILE A 340 -13.02 -23.16 -11.70
C ILE A 340 -11.83 -24.12 -11.69
N ASN A 341 -11.93 -25.22 -10.93
CA ASN A 341 -10.86 -26.21 -10.83
C ASN A 341 -10.62 -26.98 -12.14
N ALA A 342 -11.62 -27.07 -13.01
CA ALA A 342 -11.54 -27.77 -14.29
C ALA A 342 -10.93 -26.91 -15.42
N GLU A 343 -10.83 -25.58 -15.25
CA GLU A 343 -10.31 -24.68 -16.27
C GLU A 343 -8.80 -24.87 -16.50
N PRO A 344 -8.31 -24.64 -17.73
CA PRO A 344 -6.88 -24.69 -18.05
C PRO A 344 -6.08 -23.73 -17.18
N ARG A 345 -4.98 -24.22 -16.61
CA ARG A 345 -4.13 -23.47 -15.69
C ARG A 345 -3.19 -22.52 -16.43
N ILE A 346 -2.80 -21.47 -15.74
CA ILE A 346 -1.84 -20.48 -16.20
C ILE A 346 -0.51 -20.78 -15.51
N ALA A 347 0.57 -20.87 -16.29
CA ALA A 347 1.93 -21.10 -15.82
C ALA A 347 2.72 -19.79 -15.78
N ALA A 348 3.57 -19.62 -14.77
CA ALA A 348 4.60 -18.59 -14.76
C ALA A 348 5.78 -18.99 -15.65
N SER A 349 6.58 -18.00 -16.06
CA SER A 349 7.87 -18.22 -16.68
C SER A 349 8.94 -18.46 -15.62
N ASP A 350 9.75 -19.50 -15.80
CA ASP A 350 10.91 -19.78 -14.93
C ASP A 350 11.82 -18.53 -14.82
N TYR A 351 12.05 -17.84 -15.94
CA TYR A 351 12.84 -16.61 -15.96
C TYR A 351 12.27 -15.52 -15.03
N ALA A 352 10.94 -15.34 -15.03
CA ALA A 352 10.31 -14.35 -14.16
C ALA A 352 10.41 -14.74 -12.68
N LEU A 353 10.22 -16.02 -12.38
CA LEU A 353 10.39 -16.54 -11.01
C LEU A 353 11.85 -16.41 -10.55
N ASP A 354 12.82 -16.79 -11.37
CA ASP A 354 14.25 -16.64 -11.07
C ASP A 354 14.65 -15.19 -10.82
N PHE A 355 14.11 -14.24 -11.62
CA PHE A 355 14.37 -12.82 -11.40
C PHE A 355 13.88 -12.37 -10.03
N TRP A 356 12.67 -12.79 -9.64
CA TRP A 356 12.08 -12.38 -8.37
C TRP A 356 12.56 -13.20 -7.17
N ALA A 357 13.26 -14.30 -7.40
CA ALA A 357 13.88 -15.12 -6.35
C ALA A 357 15.18 -14.53 -5.78
N ALA A 358 15.76 -13.53 -6.46
CA ALA A 358 17.02 -12.95 -6.01
C ALA A 358 16.86 -12.15 -4.71
N ASP A 359 17.95 -12.07 -3.94
CA ASP A 359 18.04 -11.34 -2.68
C ASP A 359 17.54 -9.89 -2.80
N GLY A 360 16.74 -9.47 -1.84
CA GLY A 360 16.16 -8.12 -1.81
C GLY A 360 14.97 -7.92 -2.74
N ARG A 361 14.59 -8.90 -3.58
CA ARG A 361 13.44 -8.81 -4.50
C ARG A 361 12.19 -9.56 -4.00
N THR A 362 12.35 -10.40 -3.01
CA THR A 362 11.29 -11.12 -2.32
C THR A 362 11.56 -11.15 -0.82
N THR A 363 10.68 -11.79 -0.06
CA THR A 363 10.79 -11.90 1.40
C THR A 363 10.77 -13.37 1.82
N THR A 364 11.48 -13.67 2.89
CA THR A 364 11.66 -15.02 3.44
C THR A 364 11.12 -15.17 4.86
N GLY A 365 10.84 -14.07 5.55
CA GLY A 365 10.49 -14.06 6.97
C GLY A 365 11.69 -14.19 7.91
N GLU A 366 12.89 -14.36 7.39
CA GLU A 366 14.15 -14.52 8.16
C GLU A 366 14.66 -13.14 8.64
N LEU A 367 13.88 -12.51 9.53
CA LEU A 367 14.23 -11.19 10.07
C LEU A 367 15.49 -11.25 10.94
N GLU A 368 16.39 -10.29 10.73
CA GLU A 368 17.60 -10.08 11.53
C GLU A 368 17.48 -8.86 12.46
N VAL A 369 16.58 -7.90 12.13
CA VAL A 369 16.29 -6.73 12.95
C VAL A 369 14.77 -6.58 13.16
N PRO A 370 14.33 -5.84 14.21
CA PRO A 370 12.90 -5.67 14.48
C PRO A 370 12.16 -5.01 13.32
N ALA A 371 10.98 -5.53 12.98
CA ALA A 371 10.09 -4.98 11.98
C ALA A 371 8.66 -4.85 12.51
N ILE A 372 8.00 -3.73 12.20
CA ILE A 372 6.59 -3.54 12.50
C ILE A 372 5.83 -3.16 11.23
N ARG A 373 4.75 -3.88 10.94
CA ARG A 373 3.95 -3.71 9.74
C ARG A 373 2.55 -3.21 10.04
N ILE A 374 2.07 -2.24 9.27
CA ILE A 374 0.65 -1.88 9.24
C ILE A 374 0.08 -1.99 7.83
N HIS A 375 -1.21 -2.34 7.76
CA HIS A 375 -1.92 -2.48 6.49
C HIS A 375 -3.35 -1.95 6.63
N MET A 376 -3.91 -1.40 5.55
CA MET A 376 -5.31 -0.99 5.55
C MET A 376 -6.21 -2.12 5.08
N LEU A 377 -7.33 -2.37 5.79
CA LEU A 377 -8.30 -3.38 5.41
C LEU A 377 -8.82 -3.19 3.97
N GLY A 378 -9.06 -1.94 3.59
CA GLY A 378 -9.59 -1.57 2.27
C GLY A 378 -8.51 -1.15 1.27
N ASP A 379 -7.30 -1.65 1.37
CA ASP A 379 -6.26 -1.38 0.37
C ASP A 379 -6.60 -2.07 -0.96
N TRP A 380 -6.82 -1.25 -1.96
CA TRP A 380 -7.19 -1.73 -3.28
C TRP A 380 -6.00 -2.17 -4.15
N ALA A 381 -4.82 -1.72 -3.82
CA ALA A 381 -3.62 -2.05 -4.59
C ALA A 381 -2.95 -3.32 -4.08
N ILE A 382 -3.04 -3.57 -2.76
CA ILE A 382 -2.42 -4.72 -2.12
C ILE A 382 -3.43 -5.34 -1.16
N PRO A 383 -3.89 -6.58 -1.40
CA PRO A 383 -4.80 -7.26 -0.49
C PRO A 383 -4.21 -7.33 0.93
N TYR A 384 -5.02 -6.99 1.92
CA TYR A 384 -4.62 -7.01 3.34
C TYR A 384 -4.14 -8.40 3.81
N SER A 385 -4.64 -9.46 3.18
CA SER A 385 -4.28 -10.85 3.47
C SER A 385 -2.77 -11.15 3.31
N LEU A 386 -2.05 -10.37 2.47
CA LEU A 386 -0.60 -10.50 2.36
C LEU A 386 0.13 -10.20 3.68
N MET A 387 -0.48 -9.38 4.55
CA MET A 387 0.08 -9.10 5.87
C MET A 387 0.09 -10.36 6.74
N GLN A 388 -1.01 -11.13 6.72
CA GLN A 388 -1.08 -12.40 7.43
C GLN A 388 -0.14 -13.44 6.82
N GLY A 389 -0.06 -13.52 5.49
CA GLY A 389 0.89 -14.42 4.84
C GLY A 389 2.34 -14.17 5.26
N TYR A 390 2.72 -12.92 5.45
CA TYR A 390 4.05 -12.59 5.95
C TYR A 390 4.23 -12.97 7.43
N GLU A 391 3.20 -12.81 8.28
CA GLU A 391 3.22 -13.31 9.65
C GLU A 391 3.47 -14.82 9.70
N GLU A 392 2.74 -15.59 8.88
CA GLU A 392 2.92 -17.04 8.74
C GLU A 392 4.35 -17.40 8.30
N LEU A 393 4.94 -16.60 7.43
CA LEU A 393 6.32 -16.80 6.97
C LEU A 393 7.34 -16.54 8.09
N VAL A 394 7.15 -15.46 8.84
CA VAL A 394 7.95 -15.14 10.04
C VAL A 394 7.84 -16.22 11.11
N GLU A 395 6.64 -16.80 11.30
CA GLU A 395 6.45 -17.94 12.22
C GLU A 395 7.23 -19.17 11.75
N GLN A 396 7.19 -19.47 10.45
CA GLN A 396 7.93 -20.59 9.86
C GLN A 396 9.45 -20.40 9.97
N ALA A 397 9.93 -19.16 9.81
CA ALA A 397 11.33 -18.80 9.96
C ALA A 397 11.79 -18.77 11.44
N GLY A 398 10.85 -18.73 12.40
CA GLY A 398 11.16 -18.68 13.84
C GLY A 398 11.60 -17.30 14.33
N THR A 399 11.27 -16.22 13.62
CA THR A 399 11.69 -14.85 13.92
C THR A 399 10.57 -13.97 14.51
N THR A 400 9.52 -14.57 15.08
CA THR A 400 8.33 -13.90 15.64
C THR A 400 8.64 -12.87 16.72
N ASP A 401 9.74 -13.03 17.46
CA ASP A 401 10.18 -12.06 18.47
C ASP A 401 10.62 -10.71 17.85
N LEU A 402 10.94 -10.72 16.57
CA LEU A 402 11.35 -9.53 15.81
C LEU A 402 10.20 -8.88 15.04
N TYR A 403 8.99 -9.46 15.04
CA TYR A 403 7.90 -8.97 14.21
C TYR A 403 6.66 -8.57 15.00
N ARG A 404 6.04 -7.48 14.59
CA ARG A 404 4.68 -7.07 15.01
C ARG A 404 3.90 -6.55 13.81
N GLN A 405 2.56 -6.67 13.88
CA GLN A 405 1.69 -6.10 12.85
C GLN A 405 0.39 -5.56 13.43
N ALA A 406 -0.25 -4.63 12.69
CA ALA A 406 -1.56 -4.11 13.04
C ALA A 406 -2.37 -3.76 11.78
N LEU A 407 -3.71 -3.94 11.88
CA LEU A 407 -4.65 -3.61 10.83
C LEU A 407 -5.28 -2.25 11.07
N VAL A 408 -5.46 -1.47 10.00
CA VAL A 408 -6.07 -0.14 10.01
C VAL A 408 -7.40 -0.19 9.26
N GLN A 409 -8.47 0.32 9.86
CA GLN A 409 -9.77 0.49 9.20
C GLN A 409 -9.70 1.71 8.27
N GLY A 410 -9.26 1.49 7.05
CA GLY A 410 -9.12 2.51 6.01
C GLY A 410 -9.23 1.91 4.63
N THR A 411 -9.58 2.76 3.67
CA THR A 411 -9.54 2.50 2.24
C THR A 411 -8.44 3.35 1.59
N GLY A 412 -8.13 3.08 0.35
CA GLY A 412 -7.03 3.73 -0.36
C GLY A 412 -5.77 2.89 -0.36
N HIS A 413 -4.66 3.47 -0.84
CA HIS A 413 -3.35 2.82 -0.84
C HIS A 413 -2.29 3.76 -0.31
N CYS A 414 -1.58 3.38 0.75
CA CYS A 414 -0.62 4.23 1.46
C CYS A 414 -1.21 5.49 2.14
N GLU A 415 -2.50 5.58 2.32
CA GLU A 415 -3.19 6.72 2.92
C GLU A 415 -3.34 6.61 4.44
N PHE A 416 -2.23 6.27 5.10
CA PHE A 416 -2.17 6.23 6.56
C PHE A 416 -2.20 7.63 7.15
N MET A 417 -2.92 7.79 8.25
CA MET A 417 -2.94 9.04 9.01
C MET A 417 -1.59 9.32 9.67
N ALA A 418 -1.27 10.58 9.92
CA ALA A 418 -0.04 10.96 10.63
C ALA A 418 0.07 10.24 11.98
N ALA A 419 -1.03 10.15 12.76
CA ALA A 419 -1.04 9.43 14.03
C ALA A 419 -0.67 7.95 13.88
N GLU A 420 -1.16 7.28 12.84
CA GLU A 420 -0.89 5.86 12.57
C GLU A 420 0.56 5.63 12.20
N SER A 421 1.11 6.46 11.29
CA SER A 421 2.49 6.35 10.86
C SER A 421 3.47 6.68 11.99
N SER A 422 3.22 7.76 12.73
CA SER A 422 4.14 8.22 13.76
C SER A 422 4.17 7.29 14.96
N VAL A 423 3.01 6.75 15.41
CA VAL A 423 3.00 5.83 16.55
C VAL A 423 3.79 4.55 16.25
N ILE A 424 3.71 4.04 15.02
CA ILE A 424 4.45 2.83 14.62
C ILE A 424 5.95 3.08 14.59
N VAL A 425 6.39 4.27 14.15
CA VAL A 425 7.80 4.68 14.20
C VAL A 425 8.29 4.77 15.65
N GLU A 426 7.51 5.39 16.56
CA GLU A 426 7.89 5.50 17.97
C GLU A 426 7.95 4.13 18.66
N ILE A 427 6.97 3.24 18.41
CA ILE A 427 6.95 1.87 18.96
C ILE A 427 8.19 1.08 18.50
N LEU A 428 8.57 1.18 17.23
CA LEU A 428 9.77 0.53 16.73
C LEU A 428 11.04 1.12 17.35
N ALA A 429 11.12 2.44 17.46
CA ALA A 429 12.26 3.11 18.08
C ALA A 429 12.42 2.72 19.57
N ASP A 430 11.30 2.56 20.29
CA ASP A 430 11.31 2.04 21.66
C ASP A 430 11.78 0.59 21.71
N ARG A 431 11.30 -0.28 20.79
CA ARG A 431 11.76 -1.68 20.67
C ARG A 431 13.27 -1.75 20.43
N VAL A 432 13.78 -0.94 19.49
CA VAL A 432 15.22 -0.88 19.19
C VAL A 432 16.02 -0.43 20.43
N THR A 433 15.52 0.59 21.13
CA THR A 433 16.23 1.16 22.29
C THR A 433 16.22 0.24 23.50
N THR A 434 15.08 -0.40 23.78
CA THR A 434 14.85 -1.16 25.03
C THR A 434 15.04 -2.67 24.88
N GLY A 435 14.97 -3.20 23.65
CA GLY A 435 14.91 -4.62 23.38
C GLY A 435 13.54 -5.27 23.65
N ILE A 436 12.53 -4.50 24.05
CA ILE A 436 11.20 -5.00 24.44
C ILE A 436 10.13 -4.30 23.57
N TRP A 437 9.21 -5.08 23.01
CA TRP A 437 8.07 -4.51 22.32
C TRP A 437 7.11 -3.83 23.29
N PRO A 438 6.72 -2.58 23.04
CA PRO A 438 5.54 -2.01 23.65
C PRO A 438 4.27 -2.81 23.29
N GLU A 439 3.17 -2.57 24.00
CA GLU A 439 1.87 -3.17 23.67
C GLU A 439 1.40 -2.73 22.26
N THR A 440 1.04 -3.70 21.42
CA THR A 440 0.64 -3.47 20.02
C THR A 440 -0.78 -3.94 19.69
N THR A 441 -1.64 -4.12 20.71
CA THR A 441 -3.08 -4.31 20.49
C THR A 441 -3.70 -3.07 19.85
N SER A 442 -4.79 -3.23 19.11
CA SER A 442 -5.50 -2.11 18.45
C SER A 442 -5.87 -1.00 19.45
N GLY A 443 -6.32 -1.36 20.65
CA GLY A 443 -6.66 -0.42 21.72
C GLY A 443 -5.44 0.36 22.24
N ALA A 444 -4.31 -0.33 22.46
CA ALA A 444 -3.07 0.29 22.90
C ALA A 444 -2.50 1.23 21.82
N LEU A 445 -2.50 0.79 20.55
CA LEU A 445 -2.07 1.60 19.43
C LEU A 445 -2.91 2.86 19.24
N ASN A 446 -4.25 2.75 19.30
CA ASN A 446 -5.13 3.91 19.21
C ASN A 446 -4.90 4.89 20.38
N THR A 447 -4.69 4.39 21.59
CA THR A 447 -4.39 5.22 22.76
C THR A 447 -3.06 5.95 22.59
N ALA A 448 -2.00 5.22 22.22
CA ALA A 448 -0.67 5.80 22.02
C ALA A 448 -0.66 6.82 20.87
N ALA A 449 -1.31 6.49 19.73
CA ALA A 449 -1.42 7.36 18.58
C ALA A 449 -2.20 8.65 18.88
N THR A 450 -3.26 8.56 19.67
CA THR A 450 -4.04 9.73 20.13
C THR A 450 -3.19 10.65 21.00
N ALA A 451 -2.34 10.08 21.87
CA ALA A 451 -1.44 10.83 22.74
C ALA A 451 -0.34 11.61 21.98
N LEU A 452 -0.11 11.30 20.70
CA LEU A 452 0.83 12.04 19.85
C LEU A 452 0.31 13.40 19.40
N GLU A 453 -0.99 13.70 19.57
CA GLU A 453 -1.63 14.98 19.26
C GLU A 453 -1.39 15.48 17.82
N THR A 454 -1.34 14.55 16.84
CA THR A 454 -1.11 14.86 15.42
C THR A 454 -2.27 15.61 14.75
N GLY A 455 -3.42 15.71 15.41
CA GLY A 455 -4.66 16.26 14.84
C GLY A 455 -5.44 15.26 13.97
N SER A 456 -4.96 14.03 13.79
CA SER A 456 -5.66 12.95 13.07
C SER A 456 -6.16 11.87 14.04
N VAL A 457 -7.26 11.22 13.68
CA VAL A 457 -7.85 10.13 14.48
C VAL A 457 -7.29 8.79 14.00
N PRO A 458 -6.62 8.02 14.86
CA PRO A 458 -6.11 6.70 14.48
C PRO A 458 -7.25 5.67 14.35
N ARG A 459 -7.06 4.68 13.48
CA ARG A 459 -8.10 3.72 13.06
C ARG A 459 -7.64 2.26 13.19
N PHE A 460 -6.79 1.93 14.16
CA PHE A 460 -6.38 0.54 14.38
C PHE A 460 -7.54 -0.31 14.83
N ILE A 461 -7.69 -1.49 14.24
CA ILE A 461 -8.71 -2.49 14.54
C ILE A 461 -8.09 -3.86 14.73
N ASP A 462 -8.80 -4.75 15.42
CA ASP A 462 -8.47 -6.15 15.44
C ASP A 462 -8.91 -6.82 14.13
N HIS A 463 -8.23 -7.89 13.71
CA HIS A 463 -8.60 -8.58 12.47
C HIS A 463 -10.03 -9.17 12.53
N GLY A 464 -10.41 -9.75 13.68
CA GLY A 464 -11.75 -10.34 13.84
C GLY A 464 -12.12 -11.26 12.68
N ASP A 465 -13.32 -11.08 12.13
CA ASP A 465 -13.86 -11.86 11.02
C ASP A 465 -13.17 -11.62 9.67
N TRP A 466 -12.23 -10.67 9.60
CA TRP A 466 -11.40 -10.41 8.41
C TRP A 466 -10.14 -11.25 8.35
N ARG A 467 -9.74 -11.92 9.43
CA ARG A 467 -8.58 -12.80 9.43
C ARG A 467 -8.86 -14.02 8.55
N VAL A 468 -8.02 -14.25 7.53
CA VAL A 468 -8.10 -15.47 6.73
C VAL A 468 -7.60 -16.67 7.55
N ASP A 469 -8.14 -17.88 7.32
CA ASP A 469 -7.72 -19.06 8.09
C ASP A 469 -6.25 -19.43 7.76
N ALA A 470 -5.85 -19.27 6.50
CA ALA A 470 -4.46 -19.31 6.06
C ALA A 470 -4.30 -18.45 4.79
N TYR A 471 -3.13 -17.86 4.59
CA TYR A 471 -2.86 -17.13 3.34
C TYR A 471 -2.63 -18.12 2.18
N ASN A 472 -3.33 -17.92 1.06
CA ASN A 472 -3.39 -18.89 -0.03
C ASN A 472 -2.16 -18.90 -0.93
N ARG A 473 -1.39 -17.82 -1.00
CA ARG A 473 -0.38 -17.62 -2.06
C ARG A 473 1.03 -17.31 -1.54
N PRO A 474 1.48 -17.93 -0.44
CA PRO A 474 2.86 -17.81 -0.04
C PRO A 474 3.75 -18.36 -1.15
N TRP A 475 4.83 -17.67 -1.43
CA TRP A 475 5.87 -18.10 -2.36
C TRP A 475 7.21 -17.68 -1.82
N THR A 476 8.12 -18.63 -1.73
CA THR A 476 9.53 -18.41 -1.44
C THR A 476 10.35 -19.03 -2.56
N PRO A 477 11.54 -18.49 -2.85
CA PRO A 477 12.47 -19.14 -3.77
C PRO A 477 12.72 -20.58 -3.36
N ALA A 478 12.80 -21.48 -4.34
CA ALA A 478 13.29 -22.84 -4.05
C ALA A 478 14.72 -22.75 -3.54
N GLN A 479 14.98 -23.32 -2.37
CA GLN A 479 16.32 -23.42 -1.79
C GLN A 479 17.18 -24.39 -2.60
#